data_1e5efb5b7b55d6471de666a7a7da4f48
#
_entry.id   1e5efb5b7b55d6471de666a7a7da4f48
#
_cell.length_a   1.000
_cell.length_b   1.000
_cell.length_c   1.000
_cell.angle_alpha   90.00
_cell.angle_beta   90.00
_cell.angle_gamma   90.00
#
_symmetry.space_group_name_H-M   'P 1'
#
loop_
_entity.id
_entity.type
_entity.pdbx_description
1 polymer ?
#
loop_
_entity_poly.entity_id
_entity_poly.type
_entity_poly.pdbx_seq_one_letter_code
_entity_poly.pdbx_strand_id
1 'polypeptide(L)'
;MNIQTISVVIPTKGCVNNCKFCVSKMHENNYLSINDISSFVKRIKYAYDNGVNTCILTGTGEPLQNIKYLTLLDNIFKSMKNPFPNIELQTSGVLLNKRNIEILKSIGVNTISLSVSNIFDDDKNMEVVGVPDKLKFKLKDLILKLKGHNFNVRLSVNMTKDFDNIPPSEIIKKCKDLGADQITFRELYHNNDDNYEQTKWVKENACKPKTMKRIKKYIGGVYVNFFNFRKNIKKGKGNYLYTLPFGGRVYSIEGMSTVVDDDCMSKHNKDILKYVILRENGKLYCRWDDEGSLIF
;
A
#
# COMPACT_ATOMS: atom_id res chain seq x y z
N MET A 1 8.44 -3.95 22.62
CA MET A 1 8.63 -4.23 21.19
C MET A 1 8.36 -2.91 20.46
N ASN A 2 9.13 -2.55 19.46
CA ASN A 2 8.88 -1.32 18.72
C ASN A 2 8.17 -1.68 17.41
N ILE A 3 6.89 -1.31 17.27
CA ILE A 3 6.05 -1.61 16.11
C ILE A 3 5.80 -0.29 15.38
N GLN A 4 6.02 -0.26 14.07
CA GLN A 4 5.87 0.98 13.30
C GLN A 4 4.45 1.20 12.81
N THR A 5 3.82 0.17 12.25
CA THR A 5 2.48 0.27 11.66
C THR A 5 1.59 -0.88 12.11
N ILE A 6 0.28 -0.65 12.10
CA ILE A 6 -0.73 -1.71 12.13
C ILE A 6 -1.48 -1.73 10.81
N SER A 7 -1.57 -2.90 10.18
CA SER A 7 -2.46 -3.14 9.04
C SER A 7 -3.75 -3.76 9.54
N VAL A 8 -4.85 -3.05 9.39
CA VAL A 8 -6.19 -3.55 9.72
C VAL A 8 -6.82 -4.09 8.44
N VAL A 9 -7.07 -5.39 8.43
CA VAL A 9 -7.67 -6.07 7.27
C VAL A 9 -9.19 -5.95 7.35
N ILE A 10 -9.76 -5.21 6.41
CA ILE A 10 -11.21 -5.03 6.27
C ILE A 10 -11.78 -6.29 5.59
N PRO A 11 -12.63 -7.07 6.27
CA PRO A 11 -13.18 -8.30 5.71
C PRO A 11 -14.16 -8.02 4.58
N THR A 12 -14.02 -8.76 3.46
CA THR A 12 -14.94 -8.68 2.33
C THR A 12 -15.26 -10.05 1.76
N LYS A 13 -16.48 -10.24 1.27
CA LYS A 13 -16.86 -11.43 0.50
C LYS A 13 -16.44 -11.25 -0.97
N GLY A 14 -15.20 -11.59 -1.27
CA GLY A 14 -14.60 -11.34 -2.59
C GLY A 14 -14.27 -9.87 -2.82
N CYS A 15 -13.94 -9.53 -4.05
CA CYS A 15 -13.56 -8.17 -4.46
C CYS A 15 -14.39 -7.72 -5.65
N VAL A 16 -14.79 -6.44 -5.67
CA VAL A 16 -15.46 -5.82 -6.82
C VAL A 16 -14.56 -5.80 -8.07
N ASN A 17 -13.26 -5.80 -7.87
CA ASN A 17 -12.24 -5.85 -8.93
C ASN A 17 -11.75 -7.27 -9.14
N ASN A 18 -11.14 -7.50 -10.32
CA ASN A 18 -10.48 -8.75 -10.67
C ASN A 18 -9.02 -8.54 -11.05
N CYS A 19 -8.23 -7.90 -10.17
CA CYS A 19 -6.82 -7.61 -10.44
C CYS A 19 -6.04 -8.87 -10.83
N LYS A 20 -5.31 -8.79 -11.94
CA LYS A 20 -4.53 -9.92 -12.47
C LYS A 20 -3.38 -10.32 -11.54
N PHE A 21 -2.81 -9.36 -10.82
CA PHE A 21 -1.66 -9.52 -9.91
C PHE A 21 -2.04 -9.71 -8.44
N CYS A 22 -3.32 -9.88 -8.10
CA CYS A 22 -3.80 -9.83 -6.73
C CYS A 22 -3.28 -11.01 -5.89
N VAL A 23 -2.51 -10.71 -4.85
CA VAL A 23 -1.97 -11.73 -3.92
C VAL A 23 -3.05 -12.46 -3.11
N SER A 24 -4.22 -11.82 -2.90
CA SER A 24 -5.34 -12.46 -2.20
C SER A 24 -5.90 -13.68 -2.94
N LYS A 25 -5.62 -13.83 -4.24
CA LYS A 25 -6.01 -15.00 -5.03
C LYS A 25 -5.17 -16.24 -4.74
N MET A 26 -4.07 -16.09 -4.02
CA MET A 26 -3.20 -17.19 -3.59
C MET A 26 -3.59 -17.74 -2.21
N HIS A 27 -4.60 -17.18 -1.56
CA HIS A 27 -5.06 -17.59 -0.24
C HIS A 27 -6.58 -17.85 -0.26
N GLU A 28 -7.04 -18.81 0.52
CA GLU A 28 -8.45 -18.97 0.78
C GLU A 28 -8.96 -17.81 1.63
N ASN A 29 -9.96 -17.10 1.14
CA ASN A 29 -10.59 -16.01 1.85
C ASN A 29 -11.62 -16.57 2.85
N ASN A 30 -11.21 -16.78 4.07
CA ASN A 30 -12.11 -17.09 5.17
C ASN A 30 -12.75 -15.79 5.68
N TYR A 31 -13.93 -15.45 5.17
CA TYR A 31 -14.70 -14.33 5.69
C TYR A 31 -15.16 -14.64 7.11
N LEU A 32 -14.55 -13.97 8.09
CA LEU A 32 -14.95 -14.05 9.49
C LEU A 32 -15.49 -12.68 9.93
N SER A 33 -16.62 -12.70 10.65
CA SER A 33 -17.11 -11.51 11.34
C SER A 33 -16.34 -11.30 12.63
N ILE A 34 -16.19 -10.04 13.06
CA ILE A 34 -15.69 -9.77 14.41
C ILE A 34 -16.76 -10.21 15.40
N ASN A 35 -16.50 -11.31 16.08
CA ASN A 35 -17.41 -11.86 17.10
C ASN A 35 -17.15 -11.24 18.48
N ASP A 36 -15.98 -10.65 18.70
CA ASP A 36 -15.57 -10.05 19.98
C ASP A 36 -14.89 -8.70 19.78
N ILE A 37 -15.69 -7.63 19.89
CA ILE A 37 -15.23 -6.24 19.79
C ILE A 37 -14.23 -5.91 20.93
N SER A 38 -14.43 -6.46 22.14
CA SER A 38 -13.54 -6.19 23.27
C SER A 38 -12.12 -6.68 22.99
N SER A 39 -11.99 -7.89 22.50
CA SER A 39 -10.67 -8.44 22.09
C SER A 39 -10.06 -7.67 20.93
N PHE A 40 -10.87 -7.21 19.99
CA PHE A 40 -10.39 -6.38 18.87
C PHE A 40 -9.81 -5.04 19.38
N VAL A 41 -10.53 -4.35 20.28
CA VAL A 41 -10.06 -3.10 20.90
C VAL A 41 -8.77 -3.32 21.69
N LYS A 42 -8.66 -4.43 22.45
CA LYS A 42 -7.42 -4.77 23.18
C LYS A 42 -6.22 -4.90 22.26
N ARG A 43 -6.39 -5.47 21.05
CA ARG A 43 -5.31 -5.64 20.07
C ARG A 43 -4.89 -4.33 19.42
N ILE A 44 -5.85 -3.46 19.11
CA ILE A 44 -5.54 -2.09 18.64
C ILE A 44 -4.77 -1.32 19.73
N LYS A 45 -5.25 -1.42 20.98
CA LYS A 45 -4.57 -0.79 22.11
C LYS A 45 -3.16 -1.34 22.32
N TYR A 46 -2.96 -2.64 22.23
CA TYR A 46 -1.64 -3.26 22.31
C TYR A 46 -0.69 -2.68 21.24
N ALA A 47 -1.15 -2.56 19.99
CA ALA A 47 -0.34 -1.98 18.94
C ALA A 47 0.02 -0.51 19.24
N TYR A 48 -0.95 0.28 19.68
CA TYR A 48 -0.76 1.68 20.09
C TYR A 48 0.27 1.79 21.24
N ASP A 49 0.11 1.00 22.31
CA ASP A 49 1.02 1.00 23.48
C ASP A 49 2.44 0.54 23.11
N ASN A 50 2.64 -0.17 22.01
CA ASN A 50 3.94 -0.58 21.47
C ASN A 50 4.50 0.35 20.39
N GLY A 51 4.00 1.59 20.29
CA GLY A 51 4.59 2.67 19.51
C GLY A 51 4.06 2.83 18.09
N VAL A 52 2.99 2.09 17.70
CA VAL A 52 2.35 2.28 16.41
C VAL A 52 1.79 3.70 16.29
N ASN A 53 2.22 4.41 15.25
CA ASN A 53 1.72 5.74 14.91
C ASN A 53 0.95 5.80 13.59
N THR A 54 0.96 4.71 12.83
CA THR A 54 0.34 4.63 11.50
C THR A 54 -0.55 3.40 11.41
N CYS A 55 -1.83 3.63 11.10
CA CYS A 55 -2.80 2.59 10.81
C CYS A 55 -3.02 2.51 9.30
N ILE A 56 -2.87 1.32 8.72
CA ILE A 56 -3.16 1.05 7.31
C ILE A 56 -4.45 0.26 7.22
N LEU A 57 -5.47 0.84 6.62
CA LEU A 57 -6.72 0.17 6.27
C LEU A 57 -6.54 -0.51 4.93
N THR A 58 -6.59 -1.84 4.93
CA THR A 58 -6.43 -2.67 3.72
C THR A 58 -7.46 -3.80 3.74
N GLY A 59 -7.44 -4.72 2.79
CA GLY A 59 -8.38 -5.84 2.76
C GLY A 59 -7.90 -6.97 1.86
N THR A 60 -8.53 -8.12 2.00
CA THR A 60 -8.43 -9.24 1.05
C THR A 60 -9.20 -8.95 -0.24
N GLY A 61 -10.15 -8.00 -0.21
CA GLY A 61 -10.81 -7.38 -1.34
C GLY A 61 -10.69 -5.85 -1.30
N GLU A 62 -11.62 -5.13 -1.93
CA GLU A 62 -11.68 -3.68 -1.87
C GLU A 62 -12.27 -3.23 -0.51
N PRO A 63 -11.50 -2.53 0.35
CA PRO A 63 -11.94 -2.19 1.71
C PRO A 63 -13.26 -1.41 1.77
N LEU A 64 -13.51 -0.57 0.78
CA LEU A 64 -14.72 0.26 0.70
C LEU A 64 -16.00 -0.54 0.38
N GLN A 65 -15.92 -1.85 0.18
CA GLN A 65 -17.09 -2.72 0.08
C GLN A 65 -17.76 -2.97 1.44
N ASN A 66 -17.01 -2.89 2.54
CA ASN A 66 -17.54 -3.16 3.88
C ASN A 66 -17.66 -1.89 4.72
N ILE A 67 -18.63 -1.08 4.35
CA ILE A 67 -18.95 0.18 5.04
C ILE A 67 -19.35 -0.05 6.51
N LYS A 68 -20.04 -1.14 6.81
CA LYS A 68 -20.43 -1.48 8.19
C LYS A 68 -19.20 -1.66 9.08
N TYR A 69 -18.18 -2.35 8.58
CA TYR A 69 -16.93 -2.53 9.31
C TYR A 69 -16.16 -1.22 9.46
N LEU A 70 -16.10 -0.39 8.43
CA LEU A 70 -15.48 0.94 8.51
C LEU A 70 -16.20 1.84 9.53
N THR A 71 -17.53 1.80 9.60
CA THR A 71 -18.29 2.51 10.63
C THR A 71 -18.00 1.98 12.04
N LEU A 72 -17.80 0.67 12.19
CA LEU A 72 -17.38 0.08 13.46
C LEU A 72 -16.00 0.59 13.88
N LEU A 73 -15.05 0.63 12.94
CA LEU A 73 -13.71 1.18 13.20
C LEU A 73 -13.76 2.66 13.60
N ASP A 74 -14.59 3.46 12.95
CA ASP A 74 -14.83 4.87 13.33
C ASP A 74 -15.24 5.00 14.80
N ASN A 75 -16.23 4.20 15.23
CA ASN A 75 -16.69 4.20 16.62
C ASN A 75 -15.58 3.76 17.60
N ILE A 76 -14.82 2.73 17.25
CA ILE A 76 -13.70 2.25 18.06
C ILE A 76 -12.62 3.32 18.18
N PHE A 77 -12.19 3.93 17.09
CA PHE A 77 -11.13 4.94 17.12
C PHE A 77 -11.56 6.18 17.91
N LYS A 78 -12.80 6.62 17.77
CA LYS A 78 -13.37 7.71 18.58
C LYS A 78 -13.38 7.37 20.06
N SER A 79 -13.78 6.16 20.45
CA SER A 79 -13.76 5.71 21.85
C SER A 79 -12.36 5.69 22.45
N MET A 80 -11.33 5.48 21.61
CA MET A 80 -9.91 5.53 21.98
C MET A 80 -9.29 6.92 21.80
N LYS A 81 -10.08 7.97 21.54
CA LYS A 81 -9.61 9.34 21.28
C LYS A 81 -8.65 9.44 20.09
N ASN A 82 -8.95 8.72 19.02
CA ASN A 82 -8.18 8.67 17.77
C ASN A 82 -6.71 8.30 18.01
N PRO A 83 -6.42 7.02 18.25
CA PRO A 83 -5.09 6.56 18.71
C PRO A 83 -3.99 6.74 17.68
N PHE A 84 -4.32 6.86 16.39
CA PHE A 84 -3.33 6.93 15.32
C PHE A 84 -3.34 8.29 14.62
N PRO A 85 -2.21 9.05 14.67
CA PRO A 85 -2.10 10.33 13.98
C PRO A 85 -2.07 10.18 12.44
N ASN A 86 -1.67 9.01 11.95
CA ASN A 86 -1.63 8.71 10.52
C ASN A 86 -2.52 7.51 10.21
N ILE A 87 -3.54 7.73 9.39
CA ILE A 87 -4.42 6.65 8.91
C ILE A 87 -4.40 6.67 7.39
N GLU A 88 -3.95 5.57 6.80
CA GLU A 88 -3.88 5.36 5.35
C GLU A 88 -4.92 4.35 4.90
N LEU A 89 -5.67 4.65 3.85
CA LEU A 89 -6.48 3.66 3.13
C LEU A 89 -5.75 3.20 1.89
N GLN A 90 -5.60 1.87 1.71
CA GLN A 90 -5.15 1.26 0.47
C GLN A 90 -6.37 0.79 -0.33
N THR A 91 -6.54 1.32 -1.55
CA THR A 91 -7.73 1.06 -2.39
C THR A 91 -7.38 1.13 -3.87
N SER A 92 -8.20 0.49 -4.69
CA SER A 92 -8.18 0.69 -6.14
C SER A 92 -8.81 2.02 -6.58
N GLY A 93 -9.61 2.65 -5.70
CA GLY A 93 -10.30 3.90 -5.98
C GLY A 93 -11.74 3.76 -6.49
N VAL A 94 -12.16 2.57 -6.95
CA VAL A 94 -13.46 2.35 -7.64
C VAL A 94 -14.70 2.70 -6.80
N LEU A 95 -14.60 2.67 -5.47
CA LEU A 95 -15.72 2.95 -4.57
C LEU A 95 -15.56 4.28 -3.81
N LEU A 96 -14.68 5.18 -4.24
CA LEU A 96 -14.48 6.50 -3.62
C LEU A 96 -15.60 7.49 -4.05
N ASN A 97 -16.84 7.17 -3.69
CA ASN A 97 -17.99 8.08 -3.84
C ASN A 97 -18.09 9.06 -2.64
N LYS A 98 -19.02 10.03 -2.71
CA LYS A 98 -19.19 11.08 -1.68
C LYS A 98 -19.41 10.47 -0.28
N ARG A 99 -20.31 9.50 -0.17
CA ARG A 99 -20.63 8.85 1.13
C ARG A 99 -19.41 8.16 1.74
N ASN A 100 -18.65 7.43 0.94
CA ASN A 100 -17.49 6.70 1.45
C ASN A 100 -16.36 7.67 1.84
N ILE A 101 -16.19 8.77 1.12
CA ILE A 101 -15.25 9.83 1.48
C ILE A 101 -15.60 10.44 2.84
N GLU A 102 -16.87 10.72 3.13
CA GLU A 102 -17.27 11.26 4.43
C GLU A 102 -16.99 10.28 5.59
N ILE A 103 -17.22 8.98 5.37
CA ILE A 103 -16.86 7.95 6.37
C ILE A 103 -15.35 7.92 6.61
N LEU A 104 -14.54 7.96 5.56
CA LEU A 104 -13.08 8.00 5.69
C LEU A 104 -12.60 9.23 6.48
N LYS A 105 -13.19 10.39 6.24
CA LYS A 105 -12.92 11.60 7.02
C LYS A 105 -13.29 11.44 8.49
N SER A 106 -14.44 10.84 8.77
CA SER A 106 -14.90 10.57 10.14
C SER A 106 -13.93 9.66 10.90
N ILE A 107 -13.40 8.63 10.25
CA ILE A 107 -12.37 7.73 10.81
C ILE A 107 -11.05 8.47 11.08
N GLY A 108 -10.81 9.60 10.42
CA GLY A 108 -9.54 10.34 10.49
C GLY A 108 -8.52 9.91 9.42
N VAL A 109 -8.97 9.26 8.34
CA VAL A 109 -8.08 8.94 7.21
C VAL A 109 -7.51 10.23 6.65
N ASN A 110 -6.19 10.31 6.55
CA ASN A 110 -5.47 11.46 5.99
C ASN A 110 -4.70 11.13 4.70
N THR A 111 -4.48 9.87 4.42
CA THR A 111 -3.76 9.44 3.21
C THR A 111 -4.57 8.37 2.45
N ILE A 112 -4.77 8.59 1.15
CA ILE A 112 -5.35 7.61 0.23
C ILE A 112 -4.23 7.07 -0.67
N SER A 113 -3.94 5.79 -0.54
CA SER A 113 -2.98 5.07 -1.37
C SER A 113 -3.71 4.36 -2.50
N LEU A 114 -3.69 4.94 -3.69
CA LEU A 114 -4.31 4.38 -4.88
C LEU A 114 -3.40 3.32 -5.51
N SER A 115 -3.89 2.11 -5.63
CA SER A 115 -3.20 1.04 -6.36
C SER A 115 -3.43 1.23 -7.86
N VAL A 116 -2.37 1.54 -8.60
CA VAL A 116 -2.42 1.82 -10.04
C VAL A 116 -1.42 0.96 -10.79
N SER A 117 -1.79 0.49 -11.98
CA SER A 117 -0.96 -0.39 -12.81
C SER A 117 -0.55 0.25 -14.14
N ASN A 118 -1.21 1.34 -14.52
CA ASN A 118 -0.81 2.23 -15.60
C ASN A 118 -1.22 3.66 -15.26
N ILE A 119 -0.31 4.61 -15.37
CA ILE A 119 -0.55 6.04 -15.09
C ILE A 119 -0.70 6.88 -16.35
N PHE A 120 -0.42 6.31 -17.51
CA PHE A 120 -0.45 6.98 -18.80
C PHE A 120 -1.75 6.73 -19.56
N ASP A 121 -2.41 5.60 -19.28
CA ASP A 121 -3.59 5.11 -19.96
C ASP A 121 -4.58 4.56 -18.93
N ASP A 122 -5.71 5.26 -18.77
CA ASP A 122 -6.74 4.88 -17.80
C ASP A 122 -7.41 3.56 -18.16
N ASP A 123 -7.64 3.28 -19.45
CA ASP A 123 -8.29 2.04 -19.88
C ASP A 123 -7.42 0.82 -19.61
N LYS A 124 -6.13 0.90 -19.90
CA LYS A 124 -5.17 -0.15 -19.53
C LYS A 124 -5.07 -0.35 -18.01
N ASN A 125 -5.10 0.75 -17.24
CA ASN A 125 -5.12 0.65 -15.79
C ASN A 125 -6.36 -0.11 -15.32
N MET A 126 -7.54 0.23 -15.83
CA MET A 126 -8.80 -0.41 -15.47
C MET A 126 -8.87 -1.87 -15.91
N GLU A 127 -8.29 -2.22 -17.07
CA GLU A 127 -8.18 -3.59 -17.56
C GLU A 127 -7.33 -4.48 -16.63
N VAL A 128 -6.13 -4.03 -16.26
CA VAL A 128 -5.21 -4.79 -15.38
C VAL A 128 -5.79 -4.97 -13.98
N VAL A 129 -6.47 -3.93 -13.46
CA VAL A 129 -7.19 -3.97 -12.19
C VAL A 129 -8.49 -4.78 -12.29
N GLY A 130 -9.00 -5.01 -13.49
CA GLY A 130 -10.25 -5.75 -13.73
C GLY A 130 -11.47 -5.01 -13.17
N VAL A 131 -11.55 -3.71 -13.44
CA VAL A 131 -12.63 -2.83 -12.98
C VAL A 131 -13.88 -3.04 -13.84
N PRO A 132 -15.07 -3.29 -13.24
CA PRO A 132 -16.33 -3.34 -13.99
C PRO A 132 -16.61 -2.02 -14.73
N ASP A 133 -17.13 -2.08 -15.95
CA ASP A 133 -17.34 -0.91 -16.81
C ASP A 133 -18.05 0.27 -16.12
N LYS A 134 -19.10 -0.03 -15.36
CA LYS A 134 -19.88 0.97 -14.61
C LYS A 134 -19.13 1.68 -13.48
N LEU A 135 -17.96 1.20 -13.12
CA LEU A 135 -17.11 1.71 -12.03
C LEU A 135 -15.82 2.32 -12.56
N LYS A 136 -15.59 2.33 -13.87
CA LYS A 136 -14.43 2.98 -14.48
C LYS A 136 -14.41 4.47 -14.19
N PHE A 137 -13.23 5.02 -14.02
CA PHE A 137 -13.00 6.44 -13.74
C PHE A 137 -11.71 6.93 -14.40
N LYS A 138 -11.56 8.23 -14.53
CA LYS A 138 -10.29 8.86 -14.93
C LYS A 138 -9.45 9.14 -13.69
N LEU A 139 -8.21 8.66 -13.71
CA LEU A 139 -7.31 8.74 -12.55
C LEU A 139 -7.09 10.19 -12.11
N LYS A 140 -6.91 11.10 -13.05
CA LYS A 140 -6.73 12.54 -12.76
C LYS A 140 -7.94 13.14 -12.03
N ASP A 141 -9.14 12.84 -12.48
CA ASP A 141 -10.37 13.38 -11.89
C ASP A 141 -10.57 12.86 -10.45
N LEU A 142 -10.26 11.57 -10.23
CA LEU A 142 -10.30 10.99 -8.90
C LEU A 142 -9.28 11.65 -7.96
N ILE A 143 -8.04 11.86 -8.41
CA ILE A 143 -7.00 12.52 -7.60
C ILE A 143 -7.44 13.95 -7.25
N LEU A 144 -7.91 14.73 -8.22
CA LEU A 144 -8.39 16.10 -7.98
C LEU A 144 -9.54 16.12 -6.97
N LYS A 145 -10.48 15.19 -7.08
CA LYS A 145 -11.57 15.03 -6.11
C LYS A 145 -11.04 14.77 -4.71
N LEU A 146 -10.09 13.84 -4.54
CA LEU A 146 -9.48 13.52 -3.25
C LEU A 146 -8.71 14.71 -2.66
N LYS A 147 -7.97 15.45 -3.48
CA LYS A 147 -7.28 16.68 -3.09
C LYS A 147 -8.27 17.76 -2.64
N GLY A 148 -9.41 17.91 -3.30
CA GLY A 148 -10.49 18.81 -2.89
C GLY A 148 -11.10 18.46 -1.52
N HIS A 149 -10.92 17.21 -1.06
CA HIS A 149 -11.29 16.75 0.28
C HIS A 149 -10.13 16.78 1.29
N ASN A 150 -8.98 17.37 0.95
CA ASN A 150 -7.77 17.50 1.78
C ASN A 150 -7.08 16.17 2.14
N PHE A 151 -7.21 15.14 1.30
CA PHE A 151 -6.40 13.94 1.46
C PHE A 151 -5.00 14.12 0.85
N ASN A 152 -4.01 13.51 1.49
CA ASN A 152 -2.76 13.19 0.82
C ASN A 152 -3.00 12.02 -0.13
N VAL A 153 -2.57 12.14 -1.38
CA VAL A 153 -2.76 11.10 -2.39
C VAL A 153 -1.41 10.47 -2.71
N ARG A 154 -1.29 9.16 -2.41
CA ARG A 154 -0.17 8.33 -2.82
C ARG A 154 -0.57 7.49 -4.02
N LEU A 155 0.26 7.47 -5.05
CA LEU A 155 0.17 6.46 -6.11
C LEU A 155 1.08 5.28 -5.78
N SER A 156 0.49 4.13 -5.51
CA SER A 156 1.19 2.85 -5.39
C SER A 156 1.24 2.22 -6.78
N VAL A 157 2.34 2.49 -7.50
CA VAL A 157 2.48 2.09 -8.91
C VAL A 157 2.98 0.65 -8.97
N ASN A 158 2.10 -0.26 -9.38
CA ASN A 158 2.44 -1.66 -9.64
C ASN A 158 3.27 -1.73 -10.92
N MET A 159 4.52 -2.13 -10.78
CA MET A 159 5.51 -2.07 -11.86
C MET A 159 5.31 -3.22 -12.84
N THR A 160 4.46 -2.99 -13.84
CA THR A 160 4.26 -3.89 -14.98
C THR A 160 5.32 -3.67 -16.06
N LYS A 161 5.41 -4.58 -17.03
CA LYS A 161 6.31 -4.47 -18.20
C LYS A 161 6.12 -3.20 -19.03
N ASP A 162 4.93 -2.56 -18.94
CA ASP A 162 4.65 -1.30 -19.63
C ASP A 162 5.62 -0.19 -19.23
N PHE A 163 6.19 -0.27 -18.03
CA PHE A 163 7.19 0.70 -17.54
C PHE A 163 8.63 0.40 -17.98
N ASP A 164 8.90 -0.71 -18.65
CA ASP A 164 10.27 -1.15 -18.96
C ASP A 164 11.07 -0.16 -19.80
N ASN A 165 10.41 0.55 -20.72
CA ASN A 165 11.07 1.48 -21.63
C ASN A 165 10.84 2.96 -21.26
N ILE A 166 10.06 3.23 -20.21
CA ILE A 166 9.75 4.60 -19.79
C ILE A 166 10.83 5.13 -18.85
N PRO A 167 11.42 6.30 -19.12
CA PRO A 167 12.39 6.92 -18.21
C PRO A 167 11.78 7.19 -16.83
N PRO A 168 12.53 6.98 -15.71
CA PRO A 168 12.03 7.28 -14.37
C PRO A 168 11.56 8.73 -14.17
N SER A 169 12.22 9.68 -14.84
CA SER A 169 11.82 11.08 -14.83
C SER A 169 10.42 11.31 -15.41
N GLU A 170 10.08 10.59 -16.47
CA GLU A 170 8.77 10.70 -17.12
C GLU A 170 7.66 10.10 -16.23
N ILE A 171 7.93 8.95 -15.59
CA ILE A 171 6.99 8.34 -14.64
C ILE A 171 6.71 9.30 -13.48
N ILE A 172 7.77 9.87 -12.88
CA ILE A 172 7.65 10.79 -11.75
C ILE A 172 6.91 12.07 -12.17
N LYS A 173 7.31 12.65 -13.32
CA LYS A 173 6.62 13.82 -13.88
C LYS A 173 5.13 13.55 -14.10
N LYS A 174 4.77 12.41 -14.69
CA LYS A 174 3.36 12.03 -14.92
C LYS A 174 2.58 11.93 -13.61
N CYS A 175 3.15 11.31 -12.57
CA CYS A 175 2.49 11.24 -11.25
C CYS A 175 2.26 12.65 -10.66
N LYS A 176 3.23 13.55 -10.82
CA LYS A 176 3.11 14.95 -10.39
C LYS A 176 2.04 15.70 -11.18
N ASP A 177 2.02 15.55 -12.50
CA ASP A 177 1.02 16.18 -13.40
C ASP A 177 -0.41 15.67 -13.13
N LEU A 178 -0.55 14.46 -12.59
CA LEU A 178 -1.82 13.93 -12.08
C LEU A 178 -2.24 14.56 -10.75
N GLY A 179 -1.33 15.21 -10.01
CA GLY A 179 -1.60 15.87 -8.71
C GLY A 179 -1.31 15.01 -7.49
N ALA A 180 -0.56 13.91 -7.64
CA ALA A 180 -0.18 13.07 -6.51
C ALA A 180 0.86 13.76 -5.60
N ASP A 181 0.77 13.51 -4.29
CA ASP A 181 1.72 14.00 -3.29
C ASP A 181 2.88 13.04 -3.09
N GLN A 182 2.62 11.74 -3.31
CA GLN A 182 3.58 10.67 -3.04
C GLN A 182 3.51 9.60 -4.12
N ILE A 183 4.64 8.96 -4.37
CA ILE A 183 4.74 7.79 -5.24
C ILE A 183 5.50 6.66 -4.55
N THR A 184 4.97 5.44 -4.66
CA THR A 184 5.65 4.21 -4.31
C THR A 184 5.76 3.34 -5.56
N PHE A 185 6.98 3.05 -6.00
CA PHE A 185 7.23 2.06 -7.05
C PHE A 185 7.18 0.67 -6.41
N ARG A 186 6.16 -0.10 -6.72
CA ARG A 186 5.91 -1.41 -6.13
C ARG A 186 6.27 -2.53 -7.10
N GLU A 187 7.23 -3.36 -6.72
CA GLU A 187 7.51 -4.60 -7.43
C GLU A 187 6.35 -5.58 -7.23
N LEU A 188 5.94 -6.26 -8.31
CA LEU A 188 4.87 -7.25 -8.25
C LEU A 188 5.40 -8.53 -7.60
N TYR A 189 4.62 -9.06 -6.66
CA TYR A 189 4.96 -10.26 -5.91
C TYR A 189 4.34 -11.52 -6.54
N HIS A 190 5.08 -12.64 -6.49
CA HIS A 190 4.58 -13.98 -6.73
C HIS A 190 5.31 -14.99 -5.82
N ASN A 191 4.67 -16.12 -5.52
CA ASN A 191 5.21 -17.16 -4.64
C ASN A 191 6.00 -18.26 -5.37
N ASN A 192 6.25 -18.12 -6.67
CA ASN A 192 6.87 -19.12 -7.56
C ASN A 192 6.04 -20.40 -7.79
N ASP A 193 4.82 -20.49 -7.30
CA ASP A 193 3.93 -21.62 -7.56
C ASP A 193 3.08 -21.36 -8.80
N ASP A 194 3.37 -22.07 -9.87
CA ASP A 194 2.69 -21.95 -11.17
C ASP A 194 1.28 -22.57 -11.20
N ASN A 195 0.79 -23.13 -10.11
CA ASN A 195 -0.61 -23.52 -10.01
C ASN A 195 -1.53 -22.29 -9.92
N TYR A 196 -1.00 -21.15 -9.48
CA TYR A 196 -1.77 -19.91 -9.41
C TYR A 196 -1.67 -19.11 -10.72
N GLU A 197 -2.81 -18.77 -11.30
CA GLU A 197 -2.88 -17.88 -12.47
C GLU A 197 -2.26 -16.50 -12.21
N GLN A 198 -2.38 -16.00 -10.98
CA GLN A 198 -1.73 -14.77 -10.53
C GLN A 198 -0.21 -14.86 -10.71
N THR A 199 0.42 -15.94 -10.26
CA THR A 199 1.87 -16.17 -10.40
C THR A 199 2.29 -16.19 -11.86
N LYS A 200 1.56 -16.94 -12.73
CA LYS A 200 1.83 -16.96 -14.17
C LYS A 200 1.76 -15.56 -14.77
N TRP A 201 0.68 -14.85 -14.46
CA TRP A 201 0.49 -13.52 -15.00
C TRP A 201 1.61 -12.55 -14.56
N VAL A 202 2.01 -12.58 -13.28
CA VAL A 202 3.09 -11.73 -12.76
C VAL A 202 4.42 -12.04 -13.42
N LYS A 203 4.78 -13.32 -13.59
CA LYS A 203 6.01 -13.73 -14.30
C LYS A 203 6.08 -13.18 -15.73
N GLU A 204 4.95 -13.10 -16.42
CA GLU A 204 4.86 -12.63 -17.82
C GLU A 204 4.76 -11.11 -17.92
N ASN A 205 4.19 -10.43 -16.91
CA ASN A 205 3.78 -9.03 -17.01
C ASN A 205 4.46 -8.09 -16.02
N ALA A 206 5.22 -8.57 -15.04
CA ALA A 206 6.03 -7.71 -14.17
C ALA A 206 7.14 -7.03 -14.97
N CYS A 207 7.55 -5.84 -14.52
CA CYS A 207 8.69 -5.16 -15.11
C CYS A 207 9.98 -5.96 -14.90
N LYS A 208 10.93 -5.79 -15.80
CA LYS A 208 12.24 -6.44 -15.71
C LYS A 208 13.02 -5.90 -14.49
N PRO A 209 13.83 -6.73 -13.81
CA PRO A 209 14.65 -6.28 -12.68
C PRO A 209 15.54 -5.08 -13.00
N LYS A 210 15.99 -4.94 -14.26
CA LYS A 210 16.77 -3.78 -14.73
C LYS A 210 15.97 -2.46 -14.62
N THR A 211 14.65 -2.51 -14.76
CA THR A 211 13.77 -1.33 -14.65
C THR A 211 13.75 -0.82 -13.21
N MET A 212 13.54 -1.69 -12.23
CA MET A 212 13.61 -1.32 -10.81
C MET A 212 15.00 -0.81 -10.42
N LYS A 213 16.08 -1.44 -10.90
CA LYS A 213 17.47 -0.95 -10.70
C LYS A 213 17.67 0.44 -11.29
N ARG A 214 17.13 0.72 -12.48
CA ARG A 214 17.20 2.03 -13.13
C ARG A 214 16.47 3.10 -12.31
N ILE A 215 15.27 2.81 -11.80
CA ILE A 215 14.50 3.69 -10.95
C ILE A 215 15.26 3.99 -9.65
N LYS A 216 15.75 2.97 -8.94
CA LYS A 216 16.56 3.14 -7.73
C LYS A 216 17.79 4.01 -7.97
N LYS A 217 18.51 3.75 -9.08
CA LYS A 217 19.68 4.56 -9.47
C LYS A 217 19.32 6.01 -9.77
N TYR A 218 18.19 6.24 -10.46
CA TYR A 218 17.73 7.59 -10.78
C TYR A 218 17.37 8.36 -9.50
N ILE A 219 16.66 7.72 -8.56
CA ILE A 219 16.19 8.34 -7.32
C ILE A 219 17.38 8.55 -6.35
N GLY A 220 18.04 7.48 -5.94
CA GLY A 220 19.01 7.47 -4.85
C GLY A 220 20.47 7.56 -5.27
N GLY A 221 20.76 7.35 -6.56
CA GLY A 221 22.14 7.30 -7.06
C GLY A 221 22.77 5.92 -6.98
N VAL A 222 24.08 5.87 -7.20
CA VAL A 222 24.90 4.65 -7.18
C VAL A 222 25.85 4.71 -5.98
N TYR A 223 25.79 3.69 -5.15
CA TYR A 223 26.68 3.53 -4.00
C TYR A 223 27.52 2.28 -4.17
N VAL A 224 28.80 2.36 -3.79
CA VAL A 224 29.70 1.21 -3.67
C VAL A 224 30.12 1.10 -2.22
N ASN A 225 30.06 -0.11 -1.67
CA ASN A 225 30.57 -0.40 -0.34
C ASN A 225 32.04 -0.77 -0.46
N PHE A 226 32.93 0.01 0.15
CA PHE A 226 34.35 -0.30 0.29
C PHE A 226 34.67 -0.38 1.78
N PHE A 227 35.16 -1.53 2.28
CA PHE A 227 35.64 -1.72 3.64
C PHE A 227 34.82 -0.96 4.71
N ASN A 228 33.50 -1.25 4.80
CA ASN A 228 32.57 -0.57 5.70
C ASN A 228 32.29 0.92 5.42
N PHE A 229 32.90 1.51 4.39
CA PHE A 229 32.55 2.85 3.92
C PHE A 229 31.69 2.78 2.67
N ARG A 230 30.58 3.53 2.70
CA ARG A 230 29.69 3.65 1.57
C ARG A 230 30.02 4.94 0.79
N LYS A 231 30.63 4.78 -0.40
CA LYS A 231 30.95 5.92 -1.28
C LYS A 231 29.86 6.12 -2.32
N ASN A 232 29.32 7.34 -2.42
CA ASN A 232 28.41 7.71 -3.49
C ASN A 232 29.23 7.98 -4.76
N ILE A 233 29.11 7.12 -5.79
CA ILE A 233 29.81 7.30 -7.07
C ILE A 233 29.01 8.19 -8.01
N LYS A 234 27.68 8.14 -7.95
CA LYS A 234 26.79 8.95 -8.78
C LYS A 234 25.58 9.35 -7.98
N LYS A 235 25.44 10.64 -7.69
CA LYS A 235 24.28 11.19 -6.99
C LYS A 235 23.01 10.98 -7.82
N GLY A 236 21.92 10.50 -7.18
CA GLY A 236 20.60 10.45 -7.78
C GLY A 236 19.95 11.83 -7.85
N LYS A 237 18.78 11.88 -8.44
CA LYS A 237 17.99 13.13 -8.57
C LYS A 237 17.17 13.44 -7.31
N GLY A 238 16.94 12.42 -6.44
CA GLY A 238 16.19 12.60 -5.21
C GLY A 238 17.03 13.20 -4.09
N ASN A 239 16.45 14.14 -3.37
CA ASN A 239 16.97 14.59 -2.10
C ASN A 239 16.55 13.59 -1.03
N TYR A 240 17.51 12.94 -0.38
CA TYR A 240 17.26 12.01 0.70
C TYR A 240 16.56 12.74 1.85
N LEU A 241 15.45 12.16 2.36
CA LEU A 241 14.72 12.68 3.49
C LEU A 241 15.04 11.86 4.75
N TYR A 242 14.70 10.58 4.74
CA TYR A 242 14.97 9.66 5.86
C TYR A 242 14.93 8.20 5.39
N THR A 243 15.36 7.31 6.28
CA THR A 243 15.21 5.86 6.09
C THR A 243 14.12 5.36 7.03
N LEU A 244 13.15 4.63 6.49
CA LEU A 244 12.17 3.91 7.26
C LEU A 244 12.87 2.85 8.13
N PRO A 245 12.35 2.50 9.32
CA PRO A 245 13.02 1.56 10.23
C PRO A 245 13.35 0.21 9.61
N PHE A 246 12.56 -0.23 8.63
CA PHE A 246 12.79 -1.48 7.87
C PHE A 246 13.75 -1.33 6.67
N GLY A 247 14.43 -0.20 6.53
CA GLY A 247 15.46 0.03 5.53
C GLY A 247 15.01 0.73 4.24
N GLY A 248 13.71 0.90 4.00
CA GLY A 248 13.18 1.65 2.86
C GLY A 248 13.61 3.12 2.92
N ARG A 249 14.18 3.65 1.83
CA ARG A 249 14.64 5.03 1.77
C ARG A 249 13.61 5.92 1.13
N VAL A 250 13.33 7.03 1.78
CA VAL A 250 12.40 8.06 1.30
C VAL A 250 13.20 9.23 0.73
N TYR A 251 12.82 9.66 -0.46
CA TYR A 251 13.43 10.78 -1.16
C TYR A 251 12.37 11.79 -1.55
N SER A 252 12.76 13.07 -1.64
CA SER A 252 11.97 14.10 -2.31
C SER A 252 12.52 14.31 -3.72
N ILE A 253 11.65 14.21 -4.72
CA ILE A 253 11.96 14.61 -6.11
C ILE A 253 10.98 15.69 -6.51
N GLU A 254 11.46 16.89 -6.75
CA GLU A 254 10.64 18.04 -7.13
C GLU A 254 9.45 18.27 -6.19
N GLY A 255 9.64 18.04 -4.88
CA GLY A 255 8.62 18.20 -3.85
C GLY A 255 7.72 16.99 -3.62
N MET A 256 7.82 15.94 -4.45
CA MET A 256 7.04 14.71 -4.27
C MET A 256 7.82 13.66 -3.48
N SER A 257 7.20 13.09 -2.44
CA SER A 257 7.78 11.98 -1.68
C SER A 257 7.81 10.70 -2.52
N THR A 258 8.98 10.06 -2.61
CA THR A 258 9.23 8.93 -3.51
C THR A 258 9.91 7.79 -2.79
N VAL A 259 9.34 6.59 -2.92
CA VAL A 259 9.87 5.34 -2.33
C VAL A 259 9.88 4.24 -3.38
N VAL A 260 10.88 3.36 -3.29
CA VAL A 260 10.90 2.10 -4.04
C VAL A 260 10.67 0.97 -3.05
N ASP A 261 9.54 0.28 -3.21
CA ASP A 261 9.16 -0.90 -2.43
C ASP A 261 9.41 -2.15 -3.27
N ASP A 262 10.56 -2.76 -3.06
CA ASP A 262 11.01 -3.99 -3.71
C ASP A 262 10.97 -5.20 -2.79
N ASP A 263 10.35 -5.05 -1.63
CA ASP A 263 10.16 -6.11 -0.65
C ASP A 263 8.76 -5.98 -0.04
N CYS A 264 7.78 -6.50 -0.77
CA CYS A 264 6.38 -6.52 -0.35
C CYS A 264 6.20 -7.35 0.94
N MET A 265 6.99 -8.43 1.07
CA MET A 265 7.00 -9.33 2.22
C MET A 265 8.24 -9.04 3.06
N SER A 266 8.11 -8.20 4.07
CA SER A 266 9.25 -7.64 4.81
C SER A 266 10.15 -8.69 5.47
N LYS A 267 11.46 -8.52 5.28
CA LYS A 267 12.48 -9.19 6.10
C LYS A 267 12.48 -8.54 7.49
N HIS A 268 12.29 -9.37 8.53
CA HIS A 268 12.30 -8.88 9.89
C HIS A 268 13.70 -8.40 10.31
N ASN A 269 13.77 -7.21 10.89
CA ASN A 269 14.90 -6.81 11.72
C ASN A 269 14.62 -7.30 13.16
N LYS A 270 15.61 -7.80 13.88
CA LYS A 270 15.45 -8.42 15.20
C LYS A 270 14.80 -7.50 16.24
N ASP A 271 14.95 -6.19 16.10
CA ASP A 271 14.55 -5.21 17.11
C ASP A 271 13.30 -4.40 16.75
N ILE A 272 12.85 -4.45 15.50
CA ILE A 272 11.73 -3.62 15.00
C ILE A 272 10.83 -4.46 14.11
N LEU A 273 9.55 -4.50 14.43
CA LEU A 273 8.54 -5.01 13.52
C LEU A 273 8.08 -3.88 12.58
N LYS A 274 8.23 -4.08 11.27
CA LYS A 274 7.73 -3.15 10.25
C LYS A 274 6.24 -2.90 10.44
N TYR A 275 5.49 -3.99 10.61
CA TYR A 275 4.05 -3.95 10.81
C TYR A 275 3.56 -5.13 11.64
N VAL A 276 2.40 -4.94 12.23
CA VAL A 276 1.55 -6.03 12.71
C VAL A 276 0.25 -6.01 11.93
N ILE A 277 -0.40 -7.16 11.81
CA ILE A 277 -1.58 -7.35 10.97
C ILE A 277 -2.73 -7.81 11.84
N LEU A 278 -3.75 -6.99 11.93
CA LEU A 278 -5.03 -7.35 12.53
C LEU A 278 -5.90 -7.96 11.42
N ARG A 279 -5.97 -9.29 11.38
CA ARG A 279 -6.69 -10.03 10.34
C ARG A 279 -8.19 -10.05 10.59
N GLU A 280 -8.94 -10.55 9.61
CA GLU A 280 -10.41 -10.65 9.64
C GLU A 280 -10.92 -11.49 10.82
N ASN A 281 -10.13 -12.46 11.29
CA ASN A 281 -10.46 -13.28 12.46
C ASN A 281 -10.29 -12.52 13.80
N GLY A 282 -9.94 -11.22 13.73
CA GLY A 282 -9.72 -10.36 14.89
C GLY A 282 -8.43 -10.63 15.65
N LYS A 283 -7.54 -11.50 15.18
CA LYS A 283 -6.26 -11.82 15.80
C LYS A 283 -5.10 -11.02 15.19
N LEU A 284 -4.05 -10.79 15.98
CA LEU A 284 -2.90 -9.99 15.60
C LEU A 284 -1.72 -10.89 15.20
N TYR A 285 -1.15 -10.64 14.03
CA TYR A 285 -0.06 -11.42 13.44
C TYR A 285 1.11 -10.49 13.09
N CYS A 286 2.32 -11.08 12.97
CA CYS A 286 3.50 -10.34 12.51
C CYS A 286 3.87 -10.63 11.04
N ARG A 287 3.20 -11.58 10.35
CA ARG A 287 3.44 -11.91 8.94
C ARG A 287 2.13 -12.13 8.19
N TRP A 288 2.14 -11.80 6.90
CA TRP A 288 0.99 -11.96 6.02
C TRP A 288 0.72 -13.42 5.61
N ASP A 289 1.79 -14.18 5.41
CA ASP A 289 1.84 -15.50 4.80
C ASP A 289 1.99 -16.66 5.81
N ASP A 290 1.96 -16.37 7.10
CA ASP A 290 2.26 -17.34 8.15
C ASP A 290 1.24 -17.25 9.29
N GLU A 291 0.41 -18.29 9.41
CA GLU A 291 -0.56 -18.38 10.50
C GLU A 291 0.10 -18.65 11.86
N GLY A 292 1.29 -19.26 11.85
CA GLY A 292 2.11 -19.44 13.05
C GLY A 292 2.71 -18.15 13.60
N SER A 293 2.60 -17.04 12.85
CA SER A 293 3.08 -15.72 13.28
C SER A 293 2.13 -14.97 14.22
N LEU A 294 1.18 -15.67 14.82
CA LEU A 294 0.24 -15.13 15.79
C LEU A 294 0.97 -14.50 16.98
N ILE A 295 0.64 -13.24 17.29
CA ILE A 295 1.20 -12.51 18.44
C ILE A 295 0.21 -12.52 19.60
N PHE A 296 -1.07 -12.20 19.28
CA PHE A 296 -2.07 -11.93 20.31
C PHE A 296 -3.51 -12.20 19.87
#